data_64480f26d7e8a9a8ac6da539702fdcfd
#
_entry.id   64480f26d7e8a9a8ac6da539702fdcfd
#
_cell.length_a   1.000
_cell.length_b   1.000
_cell.length_c   1.000
_cell.angle_alpha   90.00
_cell.angle_beta   90.00
_cell.angle_gamma   90.00
#
_symmetry.space_group_name_H-M   'P 1'
#
loop_
_entity.id
_entity.type
_entity.pdbx_description
1 polymer ?
#
loop_
_entity_poly.entity_id
_entity_poly.type
_entity_poly.pdbx_seq_one_letter_code
_entity_poly.pdbx_strand_id
1 'polypeptide(L)'
;MRSPFPSINIRGGLLVLALSVLPPTVAPTVAVAADAVVGRFSNDWTGNGLQVQAIEDPGVKGVTCHLVDFDRSLLDRLSKGNWFEDPSNASISCRQTGPITVGDIDLSQKGEEVFSERKSLVFKSIAIRRIYDRPNDTLVYVVYSRQVKDASAKMSISTVPLFSANATWTKGKPPAK
;
A
#
# COMPACT_ATOMS: atom_id res chain seq x y z
N MET A 1 59.37 28.71 67.72
CA MET A 1 58.05 29.22 67.26
C MET A 1 57.46 28.19 66.32
N ARG A 2 56.44 27.49 66.80
CA ARG A 2 55.80 26.36 66.04
C ARG A 2 54.53 26.83 65.49
N SER A 3 54.33 26.75 64.19
CA SER A 3 53.02 26.99 63.50
C SER A 3 52.26 25.67 63.37
N PRO A 4 51.02 25.60 63.68
CA PRO A 4 50.18 24.40 63.47
C PRO A 4 49.54 24.41 62.09
N PHE A 5 49.61 23.27 61.39
CA PHE A 5 48.88 22.99 60.18
C PHE A 5 47.43 22.57 60.50
N PRO A 6 46.42 23.04 59.74
CA PRO A 6 45.10 22.53 59.91
C PRO A 6 44.82 21.23 59.12
N SER A 7 44.29 20.24 59.82
CA SER A 7 43.81 18.98 59.24
C SER A 7 42.58 19.11 58.37
N ILE A 8 42.68 18.70 57.12
CA ILE A 8 41.53 18.65 56.19
C ILE A 8 40.85 17.29 56.34
N ASN A 9 39.62 17.29 56.83
CA ASN A 9 38.71 16.15 56.87
C ASN A 9 38.01 15.99 55.47
N ILE A 10 38.46 15.02 54.70
CA ILE A 10 37.76 14.65 53.47
C ILE A 10 36.64 13.66 53.85
N ARG A 11 35.41 14.12 53.93
CA ARG A 11 34.23 13.27 53.97
C ARG A 11 33.93 12.84 52.56
N GLY A 12 34.22 11.54 52.25
CA GLY A 12 33.89 10.91 51.00
C GLY A 12 32.36 10.79 50.87
N GLY A 13 31.77 11.60 50.02
CA GLY A 13 30.38 11.43 49.55
C GLY A 13 30.33 10.41 48.41
N LEU A 14 29.72 9.28 48.69
CA LEU A 14 29.45 8.25 47.67
C LEU A 14 28.36 8.77 46.76
N LEU A 15 28.71 9.18 45.54
CA LEU A 15 27.77 9.57 44.51
C LEU A 15 27.23 8.29 43.86
N VAL A 16 26.03 7.88 44.24
CA VAL A 16 25.33 6.78 43.59
C VAL A 16 24.70 7.33 42.30
N LEU A 17 25.34 7.03 41.16
CA LEU A 17 24.74 7.25 39.84
C LEU A 17 23.61 6.21 39.61
N ALA A 18 22.38 6.64 39.74
CA ALA A 18 21.23 5.86 39.33
C ALA A 18 21.13 5.86 37.78
N LEU A 19 21.56 4.76 37.17
CA LEU A 19 21.31 4.53 35.73
C LEU A 19 19.85 4.22 35.55
N SER A 20 19.07 5.21 35.07
CA SER A 20 17.70 5.03 34.65
C SER A 20 17.66 4.32 33.28
N VAL A 21 17.43 3.00 33.30
CA VAL A 21 17.16 2.20 32.08
C VAL A 21 15.75 2.56 31.59
N LEU A 22 15.66 3.38 30.53
CA LEU A 22 14.40 3.57 29.80
C LEU A 22 14.05 2.27 29.06
N PRO A 23 12.79 1.79 29.14
CA PRO A 23 12.37 0.64 28.36
C PRO A 23 12.37 1.01 26.87
N PRO A 24 12.75 0.08 25.97
CA PRO A 24 12.68 0.32 24.54
C PRO A 24 11.22 0.51 24.13
N THR A 25 10.88 1.68 23.59
CA THR A 25 9.60 1.94 22.95
C THR A 25 9.56 1.14 21.65
N VAL A 26 8.86 0.01 21.64
CA VAL A 26 8.54 -0.74 20.42
C VAL A 26 7.51 0.08 19.65
N ALA A 27 7.96 0.80 18.63
CA ALA A 27 7.06 1.43 17.68
C ALA A 27 6.29 0.33 16.94
N PRO A 28 4.95 0.45 16.75
CA PRO A 28 4.20 -0.50 15.94
C PRO A 28 4.73 -0.40 14.51
N THR A 29 5.38 -1.45 14.03
CA THR A 29 5.66 -1.61 12.61
C THR A 29 4.32 -1.83 11.91
N VAL A 30 3.87 -0.83 11.15
CA VAL A 30 2.78 -1.02 10.19
C VAL A 30 3.36 -1.96 9.13
N ALA A 31 2.97 -3.22 9.18
CA ALA A 31 3.24 -4.16 8.11
C ALA A 31 2.45 -3.66 6.90
N VAL A 32 3.12 -3.01 5.95
CA VAL A 32 2.60 -2.82 4.61
C VAL A 32 2.53 -4.24 4.04
N ALA A 33 1.32 -4.73 3.81
CA ALA A 33 1.13 -6.01 3.15
C ALA A 33 1.85 -5.90 1.79
N ALA A 34 2.86 -6.74 1.60
CA ALA A 34 3.60 -6.76 0.35
C ALA A 34 2.66 -7.34 -0.73
N ASP A 35 2.51 -6.61 -1.84
CA ASP A 35 1.79 -7.09 -3.01
C ASP A 35 2.39 -8.44 -3.44
N ALA A 36 1.62 -9.50 -3.27
CA ALA A 36 2.09 -10.85 -3.53
C ALA A 36 1.74 -11.27 -4.95
N VAL A 37 2.74 -11.66 -5.74
CA VAL A 37 2.49 -12.33 -7.01
C VAL A 37 1.99 -13.75 -6.71
N VAL A 38 0.73 -14.02 -7.04
CA VAL A 38 0.06 -15.31 -6.79
C VAL A 38 0.14 -16.25 -7.99
N GLY A 39 0.48 -15.74 -9.17
CA GLY A 39 0.65 -16.56 -10.36
C GLY A 39 1.35 -15.85 -11.50
N ARG A 40 2.04 -16.64 -12.35
CA ARG A 40 2.63 -16.21 -13.63
C ARG A 40 2.43 -17.29 -14.66
N PHE A 41 2.15 -16.91 -15.90
CA PHE A 41 2.04 -17.84 -17.02
C PHE A 41 2.34 -17.15 -18.34
N SER A 42 2.74 -17.92 -19.34
CA SER A 42 2.96 -17.40 -20.70
C SER A 42 1.64 -17.18 -21.41
N ASN A 43 1.47 -16.01 -22.02
CA ASN A 43 0.30 -15.68 -22.84
C ASN A 43 0.44 -16.19 -24.28
N ASP A 44 1.68 -16.25 -24.77
CA ASP A 44 1.99 -16.69 -26.13
C ASP A 44 3.37 -17.36 -26.20
N TRP A 45 3.69 -17.89 -27.39
CA TRP A 45 4.96 -18.54 -27.68
C TRP A 45 6.15 -17.59 -27.85
N THR A 46 5.90 -16.27 -27.92
CA THR A 46 6.92 -15.21 -28.04
C THR A 46 7.45 -14.74 -26.69
N GLY A 47 6.93 -15.28 -25.59
CA GLY A 47 7.40 -15.00 -24.22
C GLY A 47 6.73 -13.80 -23.57
N ASN A 48 5.55 -13.40 -24.04
CA ASN A 48 4.73 -12.43 -23.33
C ASN A 48 4.07 -13.10 -22.12
N GLY A 49 4.62 -12.87 -20.93
CA GLY A 49 4.08 -13.38 -19.68
C GLY A 49 2.94 -12.50 -19.16
N LEU A 50 2.03 -13.14 -18.44
CA LEU A 50 1.06 -12.48 -17.58
C LEU A 50 1.35 -12.82 -16.12
N GLN A 51 1.12 -11.85 -15.23
CA GLN A 51 1.18 -12.07 -13.80
C GLN A 51 -0.15 -11.72 -13.15
N VAL A 52 -0.44 -12.40 -12.04
CA VAL A 52 -1.55 -12.12 -11.16
C VAL A 52 -0.97 -11.68 -9.82
N GLN A 53 -1.33 -10.47 -9.38
CA GLN A 53 -0.91 -9.92 -8.10
C GLN A 53 -2.11 -9.86 -7.17
N ALA A 54 -1.95 -10.25 -5.89
CA ALA A 54 -2.91 -9.99 -4.83
C ALA A 54 -2.51 -8.69 -4.12
N ILE A 55 -3.40 -7.72 -4.15
CA ILE A 55 -3.20 -6.38 -3.59
C ILE A 55 -4.23 -6.18 -2.49
N GLU A 56 -3.77 -5.94 -1.27
CA GLU A 56 -4.64 -5.59 -0.17
C GLU A 56 -4.89 -4.08 -0.15
N ASP A 57 -6.11 -3.69 0.18
CA ASP A 57 -6.44 -2.28 0.36
C ASP A 57 -5.88 -1.76 1.70
N PRO A 58 -4.98 -0.78 1.72
CA PRO A 58 -4.39 -0.27 2.95
C PRO A 58 -5.40 0.41 3.89
N GLY A 59 -6.50 0.92 3.36
CA GLY A 59 -7.58 1.58 4.11
C GLY A 59 -8.76 0.68 4.45
N VAL A 60 -8.84 -0.54 3.88
CA VAL A 60 -9.98 -1.46 4.07
C VAL A 60 -9.49 -2.89 4.26
N LYS A 61 -9.46 -3.33 5.50
CA LYS A 61 -9.12 -4.73 5.81
C LYS A 61 -10.19 -5.68 5.31
N GLY A 62 -9.78 -6.89 4.93
CA GLY A 62 -10.69 -7.96 4.50
C GLY A 62 -11.17 -7.81 3.06
N VAL A 63 -10.54 -6.94 2.27
CA VAL A 63 -10.72 -6.82 0.82
C VAL A 63 -9.39 -7.05 0.14
N THR A 64 -9.38 -7.96 -0.85
CA THR A 64 -8.22 -8.21 -1.71
C THR A 64 -8.61 -8.01 -3.16
N CYS A 65 -7.78 -7.29 -3.90
CA CYS A 65 -7.90 -7.08 -5.33
C CYS A 65 -6.89 -7.95 -6.06
N HIS A 66 -7.34 -8.78 -7.01
CA HIS A 66 -6.47 -9.50 -7.92
C HIS A 66 -6.31 -8.68 -9.19
N LEU A 67 -5.08 -8.26 -9.44
CA LEU A 67 -4.68 -7.50 -10.62
C LEU A 67 -3.97 -8.44 -11.59
N VAL A 68 -4.45 -8.49 -12.83
CA VAL A 68 -3.78 -9.20 -13.93
C VAL A 68 -3.17 -8.18 -14.86
N ASP A 69 -1.88 -8.32 -15.13
CA ASP A 69 -1.15 -7.47 -16.05
C ASP A 69 0.02 -8.20 -16.71
N PHE A 70 0.72 -7.53 -17.61
CA PHE A 70 1.87 -8.12 -18.30
C PHE A 70 3.09 -8.21 -17.37
N ASP A 71 3.63 -9.43 -17.21
CA ASP A 71 4.91 -9.71 -16.56
C ASP A 71 6.05 -9.36 -17.50
N ARG A 72 6.47 -8.10 -17.51
CA ARG A 72 7.61 -7.64 -18.33
C ARG A 72 8.66 -6.99 -17.46
N SER A 73 9.81 -7.65 -17.34
CA SER A 73 10.95 -7.02 -16.70
C SER A 73 11.48 -5.84 -17.54
N LEU A 74 12.04 -4.84 -16.88
CA LEU A 74 12.68 -3.71 -17.57
C LEU A 74 13.83 -4.16 -18.48
N LEU A 75 14.51 -5.24 -18.12
CA LEU A 75 15.62 -5.81 -18.88
C LEU A 75 15.15 -6.47 -20.17
N ASP A 76 14.01 -7.14 -20.19
CA ASP A 76 13.44 -7.75 -21.40
C ASP A 76 13.07 -6.69 -22.45
N ARG A 77 12.63 -5.53 -22.01
CA ARG A 77 12.30 -4.40 -22.91
C ARG A 77 13.54 -3.78 -23.52
N LEU A 78 14.61 -3.65 -22.75
CA LEU A 78 15.90 -3.15 -23.23
C LEU A 78 16.52 -4.08 -24.28
N SER A 79 16.42 -5.40 -24.06
CA SER A 79 17.03 -6.40 -24.95
C SER A 79 16.28 -6.59 -26.27
N LYS A 80 14.94 -6.39 -26.27
CA LYS A 80 14.09 -6.63 -27.46
C LYS A 80 13.76 -5.35 -28.26
N GLY A 81 14.27 -4.19 -27.85
CA GLY A 81 14.05 -2.90 -28.56
C GLY A 81 12.60 -2.40 -28.57
N ASN A 82 11.70 -3.04 -27.84
CA ASN A 82 10.25 -2.74 -27.83
C ASN A 82 9.91 -1.61 -26.84
N TRP A 83 10.45 -0.43 -27.05
CA TRP A 83 10.23 0.76 -26.20
C TRP A 83 8.79 1.30 -26.27
N PHE A 84 8.06 0.96 -27.36
CA PHE A 84 6.76 1.55 -27.68
C PHE A 84 5.57 0.61 -27.52
N GLU A 85 5.79 -0.65 -27.16
CA GLU A 85 4.66 -1.55 -26.88
C GLU A 85 3.88 -1.06 -25.66
N ASP A 86 2.56 -1.16 -25.76
CA ASP A 86 1.62 -0.69 -24.75
C ASP A 86 1.24 -1.80 -23.75
N PRO A 87 1.99 -1.94 -22.62
CA PRO A 87 1.68 -2.91 -21.58
C PRO A 87 0.60 -2.42 -20.62
N SER A 88 -0.19 -1.44 -21.02
CA SER A 88 -1.15 -0.76 -20.15
C SER A 88 -2.48 -1.51 -19.99
N ASN A 89 -2.63 -2.70 -20.57
CA ASN A 89 -3.78 -3.56 -20.31
C ASN A 89 -3.68 -4.17 -18.92
N ALA A 90 -4.64 -3.85 -18.07
CA ALA A 90 -4.79 -4.45 -16.76
C ALA A 90 -6.25 -4.77 -16.50
N SER A 91 -6.50 -5.88 -15.81
CA SER A 91 -7.82 -6.27 -15.35
C SER A 91 -7.81 -6.41 -13.84
N ILE A 92 -8.91 -6.03 -13.17
CA ILE A 92 -9.02 -6.07 -11.72
C ILE A 92 -10.26 -6.84 -11.29
N SER A 93 -10.12 -7.64 -10.22
CA SER A 93 -11.22 -8.27 -9.51
C SER A 93 -11.00 -8.16 -8.01
N CYS A 94 -11.81 -7.35 -7.34
CA CYS A 94 -11.76 -7.18 -5.89
C CYS A 94 -12.87 -7.99 -5.21
N ARG A 95 -12.56 -8.64 -4.10
CA ARG A 95 -13.49 -9.49 -3.35
C ARG A 95 -13.26 -9.33 -1.86
N GLN A 96 -14.31 -9.62 -1.11
CA GLN A 96 -14.18 -9.85 0.32
C GLN A 96 -13.37 -11.14 0.54
N THR A 97 -12.31 -11.06 1.32
CA THR A 97 -11.42 -12.18 1.68
C THR A 97 -11.37 -12.42 3.18
N GLY A 98 -12.05 -11.56 3.95
CA GLY A 98 -12.15 -11.66 5.40
C GLY A 98 -13.22 -10.71 5.95
N PRO A 99 -13.36 -10.59 7.27
CA PRO A 99 -14.23 -9.57 7.88
C PRO A 99 -13.81 -8.17 7.43
N ILE A 100 -14.76 -7.40 6.87
CA ILE A 100 -14.44 -6.07 6.35
C ILE A 100 -14.38 -5.07 7.50
N THR A 101 -13.26 -4.36 7.60
CA THR A 101 -13.11 -3.19 8.48
C THR A 101 -12.66 -2.00 7.65
N VAL A 102 -13.54 -1.00 7.54
CA VAL A 102 -13.27 0.25 6.83
C VAL A 102 -12.60 1.23 7.78
N GLY A 103 -11.39 1.64 7.43
CA GLY A 103 -10.59 2.61 8.17
C GLY A 103 -10.96 4.06 7.85
N ASP A 104 -9.96 4.94 7.96
CA ASP A 104 -10.08 6.33 7.54
C ASP A 104 -9.83 6.42 6.05
N ILE A 105 -10.89 6.48 5.26
CA ILE A 105 -10.84 6.53 3.79
C ILE A 105 -11.36 7.84 3.25
N ASP A 106 -10.91 8.24 2.07
CA ASP A 106 -11.48 9.40 1.35
C ASP A 106 -12.91 9.09 0.90
N LEU A 107 -13.87 9.88 1.41
CA LEU A 107 -15.30 9.77 1.09
C LEU A 107 -15.72 10.71 -0.04
N SER A 108 -14.80 11.45 -0.62
CA SER A 108 -15.07 12.33 -1.76
C SER A 108 -15.31 11.54 -3.04
N GLN A 109 -15.95 12.17 -4.02
CA GLN A 109 -16.14 11.55 -5.34
C GLN A 109 -14.82 11.31 -6.10
N LYS A 110 -13.74 11.95 -5.68
CA LYS A 110 -12.39 11.72 -6.28
C LYS A 110 -11.80 10.40 -5.81
N GLY A 111 -12.18 9.95 -4.62
CA GLY A 111 -11.62 8.76 -4.01
C GLY A 111 -10.11 8.84 -3.77
N GLU A 112 -9.51 7.72 -3.45
CA GLU A 112 -8.12 7.60 -3.04
C GLU A 112 -7.38 6.57 -3.90
N GLU A 113 -6.13 6.88 -4.26
CA GLU A 113 -5.25 5.91 -4.90
C GLU A 113 -4.69 4.96 -3.86
N VAL A 114 -5.00 3.67 -4.01
CA VAL A 114 -4.62 2.62 -3.06
C VAL A 114 -3.44 1.78 -3.52
N PHE A 115 -3.11 1.87 -4.81
CA PHE A 115 -1.98 1.17 -5.41
C PHE A 115 -1.47 1.92 -6.64
N SER A 116 -0.14 1.89 -6.87
CA SER A 116 0.48 2.39 -8.08
C SER A 116 1.79 1.67 -8.38
N GLU A 117 1.95 1.18 -9.59
CA GLU A 117 3.15 0.51 -10.06
C GLU A 117 3.64 1.09 -11.39
N ARG A 118 4.95 1.36 -11.49
CA ARG A 118 5.55 1.80 -12.76
C ARG A 118 5.73 0.61 -13.69
N LYS A 119 5.18 0.71 -14.89
CA LYS A 119 5.30 -0.32 -15.95
C LYS A 119 6.30 0.04 -17.06
N SER A 120 6.84 1.26 -17.05
CA SER A 120 7.92 1.64 -17.99
C SER A 120 8.89 2.63 -17.36
N LEU A 121 10.11 2.71 -17.94
CA LEU A 121 11.14 3.65 -17.49
C LEU A 121 10.74 5.12 -17.68
N VAL A 122 9.85 5.41 -18.62
CA VAL A 122 9.68 6.79 -19.07
C VAL A 122 8.28 7.34 -18.78
N PHE A 123 7.16 6.62 -18.99
CA PHE A 123 5.86 7.31 -18.99
C PHE A 123 4.63 6.48 -18.67
N LYS A 124 4.74 5.21 -18.25
CA LYS A 124 3.55 4.36 -18.04
C LYS A 124 3.51 3.80 -16.64
N SER A 125 2.38 4.00 -15.96
CA SER A 125 2.09 3.36 -14.67
C SER A 125 0.66 2.84 -14.67
N ILE A 126 0.45 1.78 -13.90
CA ILE A 126 -0.88 1.27 -13.55
C ILE A 126 -1.18 1.76 -12.15
N ALA A 127 -2.39 2.24 -11.92
CA ALA A 127 -2.86 2.66 -10.61
C ALA A 127 -4.23 2.09 -10.33
N ILE A 128 -4.53 1.84 -9.07
CA ILE A 128 -5.86 1.45 -8.58
C ILE A 128 -6.37 2.59 -7.69
N ARG A 129 -7.58 3.04 -7.98
CA ARG A 129 -8.30 4.05 -7.21
C ARG A 129 -9.53 3.43 -6.57
N ARG A 130 -9.70 3.66 -5.28
CA ARG A 130 -10.90 3.32 -4.54
C ARG A 130 -11.81 4.54 -4.46
N ILE A 131 -13.10 4.34 -4.70
CA ILE A 131 -14.17 5.33 -4.53
C ILE A 131 -15.26 4.68 -3.68
N TYR A 132 -15.81 5.39 -2.71
CA TYR A 132 -16.96 4.92 -1.96
C TYR A 132 -18.24 5.45 -2.58
N ASP A 133 -19.03 4.55 -3.19
CA ASP A 133 -20.38 4.81 -3.65
C ASP A 133 -21.33 4.77 -2.44
N ARG A 134 -21.56 5.94 -1.86
CA ARG A 134 -22.32 6.10 -0.63
C ARG A 134 -23.78 5.66 -0.76
N PRO A 135 -24.54 6.04 -1.83
CA PRO A 135 -25.92 5.61 -2.03
C PRO A 135 -26.08 4.08 -2.08
N ASN A 136 -25.12 3.39 -2.67
CA ASN A 136 -25.17 1.95 -2.85
C ASN A 136 -24.37 1.18 -1.81
N ASP A 137 -23.78 1.87 -0.83
CA ASP A 137 -22.91 1.28 0.21
C ASP A 137 -21.89 0.29 -0.37
N THR A 138 -21.13 0.75 -1.37
CA THR A 138 -20.27 -0.09 -2.18
C THR A 138 -18.89 0.56 -2.39
N LEU A 139 -17.84 -0.22 -2.24
CA LEU A 139 -16.49 0.20 -2.66
C LEU A 139 -16.31 -0.09 -4.15
N VAL A 140 -15.91 0.92 -4.89
CA VAL A 140 -15.62 0.84 -6.33
C VAL A 140 -14.11 0.96 -6.51
N TYR A 141 -13.49 -0.03 -7.14
CA TYR A 141 -12.08 -0.05 -7.47
C TYR A 141 -11.92 0.08 -8.98
N VAL A 142 -11.16 1.09 -9.40
CA VAL A 142 -10.87 1.35 -10.81
C VAL A 142 -9.37 1.19 -11.02
N VAL A 143 -8.97 0.20 -11.82
CA VAL A 143 -7.60 0.15 -12.35
C VAL A 143 -7.55 0.96 -13.64
N TYR A 144 -6.51 1.77 -13.79
CA TYR A 144 -6.31 2.60 -14.97
C TYR A 144 -4.82 2.79 -15.26
N SER A 145 -4.52 2.97 -16.54
CA SER A 145 -3.18 3.33 -16.97
C SER A 145 -3.01 4.84 -17.04
N ARG A 146 -1.91 5.32 -16.48
CA ARG A 146 -1.45 6.71 -16.67
C ARG A 146 -0.47 6.73 -17.84
N GLN A 147 -0.76 7.60 -18.81
CA GLN A 147 0.08 7.81 -19.99
C GLN A 147 0.35 9.30 -20.14
N VAL A 148 1.54 9.65 -20.65
CA VAL A 148 1.97 11.06 -20.83
C VAL A 148 1.66 11.56 -22.25
N LYS A 149 1.26 10.70 -23.20
CA LYS A 149 0.95 11.07 -24.59
C LYS A 149 -0.31 10.38 -25.10
N ASP A 150 -0.99 11.01 -26.03
CA ASP A 150 -2.17 10.77 -26.87
C ASP A 150 -2.67 9.32 -27.11
N ALA A 151 -2.64 8.48 -26.09
CA ALA A 151 -3.18 7.14 -26.13
C ALA A 151 -4.37 7.03 -25.18
N SER A 152 -5.41 6.31 -25.59
CA SER A 152 -6.57 6.05 -24.74
C SER A 152 -6.19 5.34 -23.47
N ALA A 153 -6.56 5.89 -22.32
CA ALA A 153 -6.38 5.24 -21.03
C ALA A 153 -7.20 3.93 -21.02
N LYS A 154 -6.53 2.81 -20.73
CA LYS A 154 -7.20 1.53 -20.53
C LYS A 154 -7.61 1.42 -19.08
N MET A 155 -8.83 0.97 -18.82
CA MET A 155 -9.40 0.92 -17.48
C MET A 155 -10.27 -0.33 -17.31
N SER A 156 -10.34 -0.79 -16.08
CA SER A 156 -11.25 -1.85 -15.64
C SER A 156 -11.79 -1.51 -14.25
N ILE A 157 -12.96 -2.04 -13.91
CA ILE A 157 -13.67 -1.75 -12.68
C ILE A 157 -14.05 -3.02 -11.95
N SER A 158 -13.99 -2.96 -10.61
CA SER A 158 -14.51 -3.99 -9.72
C SER A 158 -15.22 -3.34 -8.54
N THR A 159 -16.23 -4.01 -7.99
CA THR A 159 -17.02 -3.49 -6.87
C THR A 159 -17.07 -4.50 -5.71
N VAL A 160 -17.06 -3.98 -4.50
CA VAL A 160 -17.24 -4.77 -3.27
C VAL A 160 -18.37 -4.15 -2.46
N PRO A 161 -19.56 -4.78 -2.43
CA PRO A 161 -20.69 -4.28 -1.67
C PRO A 161 -20.44 -4.42 -0.17
N LEU A 162 -20.71 -3.36 0.60
CA LEU A 162 -20.55 -3.34 2.05
C LEU A 162 -21.86 -3.66 2.79
N PHE A 163 -23.01 -3.42 2.15
CA PHE A 163 -24.34 -3.58 2.75
C PHE A 163 -24.60 -5.04 3.18
N SER A 164 -24.06 -6.03 2.45
CA SER A 164 -24.23 -7.46 2.74
C SER A 164 -23.06 -8.07 3.52
N ALA A 165 -21.98 -7.31 3.73
CA ALA A 165 -20.72 -7.82 4.29
C ALA A 165 -20.59 -7.61 5.80
N ASN A 166 -21.56 -7.01 6.48
CA ASN A 166 -21.50 -6.61 7.89
C ASN A 166 -20.22 -5.82 8.20
N ALA A 167 -19.87 -4.87 7.33
CA ALA A 167 -18.64 -4.10 7.41
C ALA A 167 -18.63 -3.22 8.68
N THR A 168 -17.53 -3.25 9.41
CA THR A 168 -17.28 -2.39 10.56
C THR A 168 -16.55 -1.12 10.09
N TRP A 169 -16.96 0.04 10.62
CA TRP A 169 -16.33 1.33 10.33
C TRP A 169 -15.62 1.85 11.57
N THR A 170 -14.32 2.13 11.48
CA THR A 170 -13.53 2.59 12.62
C THR A 170 -13.91 4.00 13.10
N LYS A 171 -14.40 4.85 12.19
CA LYS A 171 -14.88 6.22 12.48
C LYS A 171 -16.39 6.38 12.43
N GLY A 172 -17.13 5.26 12.41
CA GLY A 172 -18.57 5.27 12.18
C GLY A 172 -18.93 5.34 10.70
N LYS A 173 -20.02 4.68 10.34
CA LYS A 173 -20.53 4.66 8.95
C LYS A 173 -21.06 6.03 8.57
N PRO A 174 -20.64 6.62 7.42
CA PRO A 174 -21.19 7.88 6.97
C PRO A 174 -22.69 7.73 6.66
N PRO A 175 -23.50 8.79 6.93
CA PRO A 175 -24.94 8.73 6.62
C PRO A 175 -25.16 8.51 5.13
N ALA A 176 -26.18 7.72 4.78
CA ALA A 176 -26.69 7.66 3.42
C ALA A 176 -27.16 9.06 3.02
N LYS A 177 -26.76 9.52 1.85
CA LYS A 177 -27.29 10.79 1.30
C LYS A 177 -28.50 10.51 0.43
#